data_4ead1e94946ddf5c9fbfb6d8975cffe0
#
_entry.id   4ead1e94946ddf5c9fbfb6d8975cffe0
#
_cell.length_a   1.000
_cell.length_b   1.000
_cell.length_c   1.000
_cell.angle_alpha   90.00
_cell.angle_beta   90.00
_cell.angle_gamma   90.00
#
_symmetry.space_group_name_H-M   'P 1'
#
loop_
_entity.id
_entity.type
_entity.pdbx_description
1 polymer ?
#
loop_
_entity_poly.entity_id
_entity_poly.type
_entity_poly.pdbx_seq_one_letter_code
_entity_poly.pdbx_strand_id
1 'polypeptide(L)'
;MIKSNIRKKILDLRKKNNKILKVDLDSVIKILENEKIKGKKVGGYYPVNFEIDDLKLLEDLRKKNFDISLPVIKKNNQMDFHKWSKTEPLIINKYGIPEPIAKKIIYPDILLVPLVAYDLKLNRLGYGGGFYDRYIDKIFKIKNIFTIGLAYSFQKITKVPINSFDKKLNCIVTEKEILI
;
A
#
# COMPACT_ATOMS: atom_id res chain seq x y z
N MET A 1 -20.29 -1.19 12.87
CA MET A 1 -19.78 -1.81 14.12
C MET A 1 -18.67 -2.86 13.87
N ILE A 2 -18.86 -3.88 13.05
CA ILE A 2 -17.87 -4.97 12.87
C ILE A 2 -16.50 -4.48 12.37
N LYS A 3 -16.44 -3.70 11.28
CA LYS A 3 -15.18 -3.18 10.71
C LYS A 3 -14.38 -2.32 11.71
N SER A 4 -15.05 -1.51 12.56
CA SER A 4 -14.38 -0.66 13.56
C SER A 4 -13.72 -1.48 14.67
N ASN A 5 -14.38 -2.52 15.15
CA ASN A 5 -13.84 -3.40 16.19
C ASN A 5 -12.61 -4.17 15.70
N ILE A 6 -12.65 -4.68 14.45
CA ILE A 6 -11.48 -5.34 13.84
C ILE A 6 -10.31 -4.35 13.74
N ARG A 7 -10.55 -3.12 13.24
CA ARG A 7 -9.49 -2.10 13.16
C ARG A 7 -8.85 -1.83 14.51
N LYS A 8 -9.66 -1.57 15.55
CA LYS A 8 -9.16 -1.31 16.89
C LYS A 8 -8.27 -2.46 17.38
N LYS A 9 -8.78 -3.70 17.33
CA LYS A 9 -8.04 -4.89 17.77
C LYS A 9 -6.70 -5.04 17.03
N ILE A 10 -6.68 -4.92 15.72
CA ILE A 10 -5.46 -5.12 14.93
C ILE A 10 -4.47 -3.96 15.13
N LEU A 11 -4.93 -2.72 15.23
CA LEU A 11 -4.07 -1.57 15.51
C LEU A 11 -3.44 -1.67 16.90
N ASP A 12 -4.17 -2.12 17.90
CA ASP A 12 -3.62 -2.40 19.24
C ASP A 12 -2.57 -3.51 19.21
N LEU A 13 -2.80 -4.59 18.43
CA LEU A 13 -1.80 -5.65 18.22
C LEU A 13 -0.56 -5.10 17.50
N ARG A 14 -0.73 -4.26 16.48
CA ARG A 14 0.39 -3.65 15.74
C ARG A 14 1.24 -2.78 16.64
N LYS A 15 0.62 -1.96 17.50
CA LYS A 15 1.31 -1.14 18.49
C LYS A 15 2.13 -1.97 19.49
N LYS A 16 1.61 -3.13 19.90
CA LYS A 16 2.31 -4.05 20.83
C LYS A 16 3.44 -4.81 20.14
N ASN A 17 3.33 -5.10 18.85
CA ASN A 17 4.29 -5.87 18.06
C ASN A 17 5.09 -4.96 17.11
N ASN A 18 5.52 -3.79 17.58
CA ASN A 18 6.21 -2.76 16.79
C ASN A 18 7.63 -3.17 16.31
N LYS A 19 7.86 -4.45 16.05
CA LYS A 19 9.09 -4.93 15.41
C LYS A 19 9.16 -4.37 14.00
N ILE A 20 10.30 -3.76 13.65
CA ILE A 20 10.56 -3.29 12.29
C ILE A 20 10.83 -4.53 11.44
N LEU A 21 9.79 -5.04 10.80
CA LEU A 21 9.91 -6.06 9.77
C LEU A 21 10.02 -5.35 8.43
N LYS A 22 10.98 -5.81 7.63
CA LYS A 22 11.22 -5.27 6.29
C LYS A 22 10.69 -6.26 5.26
N VAL A 23 10.08 -5.74 4.23
CA VAL A 23 9.77 -6.52 3.02
C VAL A 23 11.06 -6.61 2.21
N ASP A 24 11.41 -7.83 1.84
CA ASP A 24 12.58 -8.09 1.02
C ASP A 24 12.35 -7.70 -0.44
N LEU A 25 13.32 -6.99 -1.02
CA LEU A 25 13.29 -6.56 -2.41
C LEU A 25 13.20 -7.75 -3.38
N ASP A 26 13.99 -8.80 -3.12
CA ASP A 26 14.07 -9.95 -4.02
C ASP A 26 12.73 -10.70 -4.09
N SER A 27 12.01 -10.77 -2.98
CA SER A 27 10.65 -11.31 -2.94
C SER A 27 9.70 -10.51 -3.84
N VAL A 28 9.77 -9.18 -3.80
CA VAL A 28 8.93 -8.31 -4.65
C VAL A 28 9.32 -8.46 -6.12
N ILE A 29 10.60 -8.45 -6.45
CA ILE A 29 11.08 -8.64 -7.84
C ILE A 29 10.62 -10.00 -8.39
N LYS A 30 10.76 -11.07 -7.61
CA LYS A 30 10.27 -12.41 -7.99
C LYS A 30 8.78 -12.43 -8.30
N ILE A 31 7.96 -11.74 -7.49
CA ILE A 31 6.52 -11.61 -7.77
C ILE A 31 6.31 -10.93 -9.12
N LEU A 32 6.98 -9.79 -9.35
CA LEU A 32 6.82 -9.03 -10.60
C LEU A 32 7.24 -9.82 -11.83
N GLU A 33 8.30 -10.64 -11.73
CA GLU A 33 8.77 -11.52 -12.79
C GLU A 33 7.76 -12.65 -13.07
N ASN A 34 7.30 -13.35 -12.03
CA ASN A 34 6.33 -14.43 -12.13
C ASN A 34 5.01 -13.96 -12.76
N GLU A 35 4.54 -12.80 -12.33
CA GLU A 35 3.32 -12.16 -12.85
C GLU A 35 3.55 -11.41 -14.18
N LYS A 36 4.77 -11.44 -14.72
CA LYS A 36 5.16 -10.81 -16.00
C LYS A 36 4.86 -9.30 -16.03
N ILE A 37 5.01 -8.62 -14.89
CA ILE A 37 4.80 -7.18 -14.79
C ILE A 37 5.99 -6.43 -15.38
N LYS A 38 5.79 -5.80 -16.54
CA LYS A 38 6.85 -5.05 -17.27
C LYS A 38 6.94 -3.58 -16.85
N GLY A 39 5.90 -3.06 -16.23
CA GLY A 39 5.83 -1.65 -15.81
C GLY A 39 6.79 -1.34 -14.66
N LYS A 40 7.39 -0.16 -14.69
CA LYS A 40 8.39 0.30 -13.70
C LYS A 40 7.97 1.50 -12.86
N LYS A 41 6.70 1.87 -12.87
CA LYS A 41 6.17 2.95 -12.04
C LYS A 41 5.55 2.37 -10.79
N VAL A 42 6.10 2.73 -9.62
CA VAL A 42 5.65 2.21 -8.32
C VAL A 42 5.02 3.33 -7.51
N GLY A 43 3.82 3.08 -7.01
CA GLY A 43 3.19 3.85 -5.96
C GLY A 43 3.40 3.15 -4.62
N GLY A 44 4.11 3.81 -3.72
CA GLY A 44 4.24 3.37 -2.33
C GLY A 44 3.34 4.14 -1.39
N TYR A 45 3.68 4.15 -0.12
CA TYR A 45 3.02 4.94 0.91
C TYR A 45 4.04 5.48 1.91
N TYR A 46 3.65 6.46 2.70
CA TYR A 46 4.43 6.86 3.87
C TYR A 46 3.86 6.11 5.08
N PRO A 47 4.66 5.26 5.77
CA PRO A 47 4.14 4.37 6.81
C PRO A 47 3.66 5.16 8.03
N VAL A 48 2.48 4.82 8.53
CA VAL A 48 1.87 5.39 9.72
C VAL A 48 1.34 4.28 10.64
N ASN A 49 1.11 4.60 11.91
CA ASN A 49 0.51 3.65 12.87
C ASN A 49 1.20 2.27 12.87
N PHE A 50 2.53 2.26 12.84
CA PHE A 50 3.35 1.04 12.84
C PHE A 50 3.06 0.11 11.64
N GLU A 51 2.77 0.67 10.47
CA GLU A 51 2.73 -0.07 9.21
C GLU A 51 4.10 -0.65 8.86
N ILE A 52 4.13 -1.61 7.95
CA ILE A 52 5.39 -2.05 7.35
C ILE A 52 6.03 -0.84 6.65
N ASP A 53 7.28 -0.57 6.98
CA ASP A 53 8.05 0.50 6.34
C ASP A 53 8.50 0.04 4.94
N ASP A 54 7.86 0.60 3.93
CA ASP A 54 8.18 0.35 2.53
C ASP A 54 9.21 1.34 1.94
N LEU A 55 9.61 2.38 2.69
CA LEU A 55 10.51 3.43 2.18
C LEU A 55 11.87 2.89 1.75
N LYS A 56 12.39 1.89 2.47
CA LYS A 56 13.65 1.21 2.08
C LYS A 56 13.45 0.39 0.79
N LEU A 57 12.35 -0.33 0.67
CA LEU A 57 11.98 -1.07 -0.54
C LEU A 57 11.85 -0.12 -1.74
N LEU A 58 11.17 1.01 -1.56
CA LEU A 58 11.01 2.02 -2.62
C LEU A 58 12.36 2.57 -3.09
N GLU A 59 13.28 2.85 -2.15
CA GLU A 59 14.63 3.32 -2.51
C GLU A 59 15.43 2.23 -3.27
N ASP A 60 15.33 0.97 -2.88
CA ASP A 60 16.02 -0.12 -3.56
C ASP A 60 15.41 -0.39 -4.95
N LEU A 61 14.10 -0.26 -5.13
CA LEU A 61 13.44 -0.27 -6.44
C LEU A 61 13.91 0.90 -7.31
N ARG A 62 14.06 2.11 -6.73
CA ARG A 62 14.59 3.27 -7.44
C ARG A 62 15.98 3.02 -8.00
N LYS A 63 16.88 2.36 -7.24
CA LYS A 63 18.21 1.95 -7.70
C LYS A 63 18.16 0.94 -8.86
N LYS A 64 17.06 0.20 -9.00
CA LYS A 64 16.78 -0.69 -10.15
C LYS A 64 16.01 0.01 -11.29
N ASN A 65 16.07 1.35 -11.34
CA ASN A 65 15.42 2.19 -12.35
C ASN A 65 13.89 2.12 -12.37
N PHE A 66 13.24 1.96 -11.20
CA PHE A 66 11.82 2.20 -11.07
C PHE A 66 11.54 3.68 -10.76
N ASP A 67 10.47 4.22 -11.36
CA ASP A 67 9.93 5.54 -11.02
C ASP A 67 9.07 5.41 -9.75
N ILE A 68 9.46 6.08 -8.69
CA ILE A 68 8.80 6.02 -7.40
C ILE A 68 7.85 7.19 -7.20
N SER A 69 6.71 6.93 -6.60
CA SER A 69 5.71 7.94 -6.23
C SER A 69 5.08 7.64 -4.89
N LEU A 70 4.64 8.69 -4.19
CA LEU A 70 3.88 8.63 -2.94
C LEU A 70 2.53 9.32 -3.11
N PRO A 71 1.52 8.95 -2.29
CA PRO A 71 0.19 9.52 -2.39
C PRO A 71 0.16 10.98 -1.91
N VAL A 72 -0.59 11.80 -2.61
CA VAL A 72 -0.97 13.17 -2.26
C VAL A 72 -2.48 13.24 -2.13
N ILE A 73 -2.96 13.67 -0.97
CA ILE A 73 -4.38 13.71 -0.68
C ILE A 73 -5.04 14.91 -1.37
N LYS A 74 -6.18 14.66 -1.99
CA LYS A 74 -7.02 15.66 -2.65
C LYS A 74 -8.33 15.85 -1.90
N LYS A 75 -9.14 16.82 -2.37
CA LYS A 75 -10.51 17.01 -1.86
C LYS A 75 -11.36 15.75 -2.06
N ASN A 76 -12.44 15.62 -1.31
CA ASN A 76 -13.42 14.52 -1.39
C ASN A 76 -12.78 13.12 -1.23
N ASN A 77 -11.77 13.02 -0.36
CA ASN A 77 -11.03 11.77 -0.10
C ASN A 77 -10.47 11.10 -1.37
N GLN A 78 -10.17 11.89 -2.39
CA GLN A 78 -9.41 11.47 -3.55
C GLN A 78 -7.92 11.53 -3.24
N MET A 79 -7.12 10.80 -4.01
CA MET A 79 -5.65 10.92 -3.99
C MET A 79 -5.08 10.73 -5.38
N ASP A 80 -3.90 11.29 -5.60
CA ASP A 80 -3.06 11.05 -6.75
C ASP A 80 -1.68 10.62 -6.27
N PHE A 81 -0.89 10.00 -7.12
CA PHE A 81 0.49 9.65 -6.82
C PHE A 81 1.42 10.64 -7.50
N HIS A 82 2.31 11.25 -6.72
CA HIS A 82 3.26 12.22 -7.20
C HIS A 82 4.68 11.65 -7.14
N LYS A 83 5.52 11.98 -8.13
CA LYS A 83 6.92 11.55 -8.17
C LYS A 83 7.61 11.91 -6.86
N TRP A 84 8.41 10.99 -6.35
CA TRP A 84 9.16 11.19 -5.13
C TRP A 84 10.48 10.41 -5.13
N SER A 85 11.47 10.96 -4.47
CA SER A 85 12.71 10.28 -4.09
C SER A 85 13.09 10.66 -2.66
N LYS A 86 13.93 9.87 -2.02
CA LYS A 86 14.32 10.09 -0.62
C LYS A 86 14.97 11.46 -0.36
N THR A 87 15.55 12.07 -1.37
CA THR A 87 16.19 13.40 -1.30
C THR A 87 15.22 14.56 -1.51
N GLU A 88 13.98 14.27 -1.93
CA GLU A 88 12.97 15.30 -2.15
C GLU A 88 12.20 15.61 -0.85
N PRO A 89 11.91 16.90 -0.57
CA PRO A 89 11.21 17.29 0.64
C PRO A 89 9.76 16.80 0.62
N LEU A 90 9.23 16.59 1.82
CA LEU A 90 7.84 16.23 2.07
C LEU A 90 7.17 17.33 2.90
N ILE A 91 5.87 17.51 2.73
CA ILE A 91 5.03 18.32 3.60
C ILE A 91 4.06 17.45 4.40
N ILE A 92 3.65 17.94 5.56
CA ILE A 92 2.66 17.22 6.37
C ILE A 92 1.25 17.62 5.90
N ASN A 93 0.44 16.65 5.53
CA ASN A 93 -0.94 16.87 5.14
C ASN A 93 -1.89 17.00 6.37
N LYS A 94 -3.17 17.24 6.11
CA LYS A 94 -4.20 17.39 7.16
C LYS A 94 -4.43 16.16 8.05
N TYR A 95 -3.90 15.00 7.66
CA TYR A 95 -3.95 13.76 8.46
C TYR A 95 -2.65 13.51 9.23
N GLY A 96 -1.70 14.45 9.21
CA GLY A 96 -0.40 14.27 9.84
C GLY A 96 0.56 13.36 9.07
N ILE A 97 0.27 13.07 7.80
CA ILE A 97 1.06 12.13 6.96
C ILE A 97 1.93 12.95 6.00
N PRO A 98 3.24 12.65 5.92
CA PRO A 98 4.12 13.25 4.93
C PRO A 98 3.69 12.92 3.49
N GLU A 99 3.67 13.94 2.62
CA GLU A 99 3.35 13.78 1.19
C GLU A 99 4.28 14.64 0.31
N PRO A 100 4.54 14.23 -0.96
CA PRO A 100 5.42 14.98 -1.86
C PRO A 100 4.94 16.40 -2.16
N ILE A 101 5.88 17.34 -2.19
CA ILE A 101 5.65 18.71 -2.72
C ILE A 101 5.62 18.69 -4.26
N ALA A 102 6.34 17.75 -4.86
CA ALA A 102 6.43 17.63 -6.32
C ALA A 102 5.05 17.52 -6.96
N LYS A 103 4.86 18.24 -8.08
CA LYS A 103 3.56 18.28 -8.80
C LYS A 103 3.45 17.24 -9.91
N LYS A 104 4.52 16.49 -10.21
CA LYS A 104 4.53 15.50 -11.29
C LYS A 104 3.73 14.27 -10.90
N ILE A 105 2.54 14.10 -11.49
CA ILE A 105 1.68 12.93 -11.29
C ILE A 105 2.30 11.71 -11.99
N ILE A 106 2.31 10.58 -11.28
CA ILE A 106 2.68 9.26 -11.77
C ILE A 106 1.43 8.37 -11.69
N TYR A 107 1.13 7.68 -12.78
CA TYR A 107 0.15 6.59 -12.78
C TYR A 107 0.90 5.27 -12.59
N PRO A 108 0.89 4.67 -11.38
CA PRO A 108 1.64 3.46 -11.08
C PRO A 108 1.25 2.27 -11.96
N ASP A 109 2.21 1.41 -12.24
CA ASP A 109 2.00 0.06 -12.79
C ASP A 109 1.86 -0.94 -11.63
N ILE A 110 2.56 -0.65 -10.54
CA ILE A 110 2.61 -1.43 -9.31
C ILE A 110 2.21 -0.53 -8.16
N LEU A 111 1.26 -0.97 -7.34
CA LEU A 111 0.78 -0.21 -6.19
C LEU A 111 1.00 -1.00 -4.90
N LEU A 112 1.88 -0.50 -4.04
CA LEU A 112 2.00 -1.00 -2.67
C LEU A 112 0.85 -0.42 -1.84
N VAL A 113 0.13 -1.28 -1.16
CA VAL A 113 -1.12 -0.92 -0.46
C VAL A 113 -1.01 -1.22 1.03
N PRO A 114 -1.06 -0.19 1.89
CA PRO A 114 -1.14 -0.40 3.33
C PRO A 114 -2.51 -0.94 3.72
N LEU A 115 -2.55 -1.76 4.74
CA LEU A 115 -3.78 -2.37 5.21
C LEU A 115 -3.77 -2.64 6.72
N VAL A 116 -4.96 -2.70 7.31
CA VAL A 116 -5.14 -3.03 8.74
C VAL A 116 -5.31 -4.54 8.93
N ALA A 117 -6.10 -5.20 8.09
CA ALA A 117 -6.31 -6.64 8.14
C ALA A 117 -6.52 -7.20 6.74
N TYR A 118 -6.30 -8.52 6.58
CA TYR A 118 -6.53 -9.22 5.32
C TYR A 118 -7.05 -10.64 5.56
N ASP A 119 -7.56 -11.26 4.50
CA ASP A 119 -7.96 -12.68 4.49
C ASP A 119 -7.30 -13.46 3.33
N LEU A 120 -7.49 -14.77 3.33
CA LEU A 120 -6.94 -15.67 2.31
C LEU A 120 -7.52 -15.46 0.91
N LYS A 121 -8.59 -14.68 0.79
CA LYS A 121 -9.19 -14.30 -0.51
C LYS A 121 -8.63 -12.99 -1.04
N LEU A 122 -7.55 -12.47 -0.43
CA LEU A 122 -6.89 -11.20 -0.77
C LEU A 122 -7.80 -9.96 -0.57
N ASN A 123 -8.87 -10.10 0.21
CA ASN A 123 -9.64 -8.96 0.65
C ASN A 123 -8.86 -8.22 1.75
N ARG A 124 -8.96 -6.89 1.74
CA ARG A 124 -8.30 -6.06 2.74
C ARG A 124 -9.27 -5.17 3.51
N LEU A 125 -8.93 -4.90 4.74
CA LEU A 125 -9.53 -3.87 5.57
C LEU A 125 -8.54 -2.71 5.70
N GLY A 126 -8.88 -1.54 5.15
CA GLY A 126 -8.14 -0.30 5.35
C GLY A 126 -8.62 0.50 6.56
N TYR A 127 -8.10 1.71 6.73
CA TYR A 127 -8.46 2.61 7.86
C TYR A 127 -9.88 3.19 7.81
N GLY A 128 -10.59 3.06 6.69
CA GLY A 128 -11.97 3.48 6.55
C GLY A 128 -12.20 4.74 5.71
N GLY A 129 -11.14 5.43 5.30
CA GLY A 129 -11.24 6.60 4.41
C GLY A 129 -11.56 6.25 2.95
N GLY A 130 -11.38 5.00 2.52
CA GLY A 130 -11.66 4.51 1.16
C GLY A 130 -10.76 5.10 0.07
N PHE A 131 -9.62 5.70 0.43
CA PHE A 131 -8.69 6.35 -0.51
C PHE A 131 -8.19 5.38 -1.57
N TYR A 132 -7.68 4.22 -1.15
CA TYR A 132 -7.14 3.21 -2.06
C TYR A 132 -8.22 2.55 -2.92
N ASP A 133 -9.42 2.31 -2.39
CA ASP A 133 -10.51 1.72 -3.18
C ASP A 133 -10.92 2.65 -4.33
N ARG A 134 -11.09 3.95 -4.03
CA ARG A 134 -11.40 4.95 -5.06
C ARG A 134 -10.25 5.15 -6.04
N TYR A 135 -9.01 5.13 -5.57
CA TYR A 135 -7.86 5.28 -6.46
C TYR A 135 -7.71 4.09 -7.41
N ILE A 136 -7.82 2.86 -6.89
CA ILE A 136 -7.77 1.63 -7.67
C ILE A 136 -8.89 1.63 -8.72
N ASP A 137 -10.12 2.00 -8.34
CA ASP A 137 -11.24 2.12 -9.26
C ASP A 137 -10.99 3.16 -10.37
N LYS A 138 -10.44 4.32 -10.01
CA LYS A 138 -10.05 5.37 -10.95
C LYS A 138 -8.99 4.87 -11.95
N ILE A 139 -7.94 4.21 -11.45
CA ILE A 139 -6.82 3.79 -12.29
C ILE A 139 -7.19 2.63 -13.21
N PHE A 140 -8.01 1.69 -12.78
CA PHE A 140 -8.49 0.60 -13.64
C PHE A 140 -9.27 1.07 -14.88
N LYS A 141 -9.81 2.29 -14.86
CA LYS A 141 -10.43 2.93 -16.04
C LYS A 141 -9.39 3.47 -17.03
N ILE A 142 -8.13 3.61 -16.61
CA ILE A 142 -7.04 4.17 -17.41
C ILE A 142 -6.09 3.06 -17.88
N LYS A 143 -5.73 2.14 -16.96
CA LYS A 143 -4.77 1.07 -17.20
C LYS A 143 -4.90 -0.03 -16.15
N ASN A 144 -4.41 -1.22 -16.47
CA ASN A 144 -4.23 -2.27 -15.48
C ASN A 144 -3.08 -1.93 -14.53
N ILE A 145 -3.28 -2.21 -13.25
CA ILE A 145 -2.26 -2.07 -12.21
C ILE A 145 -2.14 -3.38 -11.43
N PHE A 146 -0.94 -3.66 -10.92
CA PHE A 146 -0.70 -4.77 -10.02
C PHE A 146 -0.63 -4.26 -8.58
N THR A 147 -1.49 -4.78 -7.72
CA THR A 147 -1.63 -4.29 -6.34
C THR A 147 -1.04 -5.29 -5.35
N ILE A 148 -0.08 -4.83 -4.53
CA ILE A 148 0.61 -5.63 -3.53
C ILE A 148 0.27 -5.08 -2.14
N GLY A 149 -0.43 -5.87 -1.33
CA GLY A 149 -0.66 -5.53 0.07
C GLY A 149 0.58 -5.84 0.91
N LEU A 150 1.01 -4.91 1.73
CA LEU A 150 2.08 -5.14 2.70
C LEU A 150 1.48 -5.27 4.10
N ALA A 151 1.70 -6.39 4.75
CA ALA A 151 1.08 -6.71 6.04
C ALA A 151 1.97 -7.57 6.92
N TYR A 152 1.77 -7.49 8.23
CA TYR A 152 2.29 -8.48 9.15
C TYR A 152 1.39 -9.74 9.15
N SER A 153 1.98 -10.93 9.33
CA SER A 153 1.23 -12.18 9.34
C SER A 153 0.10 -12.22 10.39
N PHE A 154 0.27 -11.54 11.52
CA PHE A 154 -0.77 -11.44 12.55
C PHE A 154 -1.98 -10.58 12.17
N GLN A 155 -1.92 -9.83 11.06
CA GLN A 155 -3.05 -9.06 10.53
C GLN A 155 -4.05 -9.94 9.74
N LYS A 156 -3.71 -11.22 9.55
CA LYS A 156 -4.57 -12.21 8.91
C LYS A 156 -5.79 -12.50 9.77
N ILE A 157 -6.97 -12.42 9.18
CA ILE A 157 -8.24 -12.78 9.80
C ILE A 157 -9.00 -13.79 8.95
N THR A 158 -9.92 -14.53 9.53
CA THR A 158 -10.69 -15.56 8.81
C THR A 158 -11.45 -14.99 7.61
N LYS A 159 -12.09 -13.82 7.78
CA LYS A 159 -12.89 -13.17 6.72
C LYS A 159 -12.93 -11.67 6.94
N VAL A 160 -12.53 -10.91 5.94
CA VAL A 160 -12.70 -9.45 5.92
C VAL A 160 -14.15 -9.13 5.54
N PRO A 161 -14.84 -8.30 6.33
CA PRO A 161 -16.18 -7.81 5.94
C PRO A 161 -16.03 -6.86 4.74
N ILE A 162 -16.52 -7.25 3.59
CA ILE A 162 -16.47 -6.46 2.35
C ILE A 162 -17.82 -5.88 1.96
N ASN A 163 -17.80 -4.84 1.14
CA ASN A 163 -18.94 -4.28 0.43
C ASN A 163 -18.61 -4.14 -1.08
N SER A 164 -19.54 -3.65 -1.88
CA SER A 164 -19.40 -3.52 -3.33
C SER A 164 -18.29 -2.55 -3.78
N PHE A 165 -17.83 -1.66 -2.92
CA PHE A 165 -16.77 -0.69 -3.24
C PHE A 165 -15.38 -1.19 -2.88
N ASP A 166 -15.27 -2.18 -1.99
CA ASP A 166 -13.98 -2.71 -1.54
C ASP A 166 -13.30 -3.46 -2.71
N LYS A 167 -12.03 -3.14 -2.99
CA LYS A 167 -11.24 -3.74 -4.08
C LYS A 167 -10.30 -4.81 -3.52
N LYS A 168 -10.29 -5.97 -4.16
CA LYS A 168 -9.32 -7.05 -3.91
C LYS A 168 -7.91 -6.63 -4.33
N LEU A 169 -6.92 -7.25 -3.69
CA LEU A 169 -5.52 -7.13 -4.10
C LEU A 169 -5.11 -8.28 -5.03
N ASN A 170 -4.04 -8.11 -5.79
CA ASN A 170 -3.45 -9.17 -6.60
C ASN A 170 -2.59 -10.11 -5.74
N CYS A 171 -1.85 -9.54 -4.77
CA CYS A 171 -1.14 -10.36 -3.79
C CYS A 171 -1.00 -9.64 -2.44
N ILE A 172 -0.63 -10.39 -1.41
CA ILE A 172 -0.28 -9.87 -0.09
C ILE A 172 1.05 -10.49 0.33
N VAL A 173 1.98 -9.63 0.70
CA VAL A 173 3.31 -10.01 1.17
C VAL A 173 3.39 -9.76 2.68
N THR A 174 3.82 -10.76 3.40
CA THR A 174 4.10 -10.71 4.84
C THR A 174 5.53 -11.16 5.12
N GLU A 175 5.95 -11.06 6.37
CA GLU A 175 7.24 -11.60 6.82
C GLU A 175 7.32 -13.15 6.80
N LYS A 176 6.20 -13.82 6.56
CA LYS A 176 6.11 -15.29 6.60
C LYS A 176 5.72 -15.93 5.28
N GLU A 177 4.87 -15.26 4.51
CA GLU A 177 4.26 -15.85 3.32
C GLU A 177 3.91 -14.79 2.26
N ILE A 178 3.82 -15.23 1.03
CA ILE A 178 3.26 -14.49 -0.10
C ILE A 178 1.96 -15.18 -0.47
N LEU A 179 0.87 -14.44 -0.51
CA LEU A 179 -0.44 -14.89 -0.97
C LEU A 179 -0.73 -14.27 -2.33
N ILE A 180 -1.05 -15.09 -3.32
CA ILE A 180 -1.42 -14.70 -4.70
C ILE A 180 -2.76 -15.31 -5.06
#